data_3979da5d4bf9bfe5bd0bc4a651860c7b
#
_entry.id   3979da5d4bf9bfe5bd0bc4a651860c7b
#
_cell.length_a   1.000
_cell.length_b   1.000
_cell.length_c   1.000
_cell.angle_alpha   90.00
_cell.angle_beta   90.00
_cell.angle_gamma   90.00
#
_symmetry.space_group_name_H-M   'P 1'
#
loop_
_entity.id
_entity.type
_entity.pdbx_description
1 polymer ?
#
loop_
_entity_poly.entity_id
_entity_poly.type
_entity_poly.pdbx_seq_one_letter_code
_entity_poly.pdbx_strand_id
1 'polypeptide(L)'
;MCNLAKKSLKNNNDSFYMAKMAVWLAVLLTLGALTETAKSLFYLDMALDSVDDAYAGCEDDMERKVRTDFLPSEKNQDTNFSLAWSEAEKHYNEKWRPKRGKPPSRTLAKEEIMAVYVYTTDKPEVYPEFNDAVRTQKVTYKTAFRYHALHFFLTRALKRLGARRGALQRWLTGYRRVDGYFSQDVLNQQIRFGSFTSSSLLGYRRPHRFGDKTCFEISTRLGADVSLYSKFGESEAEVLIPPYEVFKVTQIKRRSEQESLPCDVVFKLESTQKALSNLNCALL
;
A
#
# COMPACT_ATOMS: atom_id res chain seq x y z
N MET A 1 32.66 82.69 -8.46
CA MET A 1 31.62 82.15 -9.31
C MET A 1 32.07 80.78 -9.83
N CYS A 2 31.81 79.73 -9.09
CA CYS A 2 31.91 78.33 -9.60
C CYS A 2 31.46 77.36 -8.49
N ASN A 3 30.16 77.04 -8.38
CA ASN A 3 29.67 75.95 -7.53
C ASN A 3 28.14 75.76 -7.65
N LEU A 4 27.65 75.56 -8.88
CA LEU A 4 26.20 75.27 -9.06
C LEU A 4 25.88 74.18 -10.14
N ALA A 5 26.88 73.45 -10.67
CA ALA A 5 26.65 72.53 -11.78
C ALA A 5 26.85 71.01 -11.44
N LYS A 6 27.07 70.64 -10.16
CA LYS A 6 27.33 69.24 -9.78
C LYS A 6 26.21 68.53 -8.98
N LYS A 7 25.06 69.20 -8.78
CA LYS A 7 23.97 68.60 -7.95
C LYS A 7 22.78 68.01 -8.73
N SER A 8 22.74 68.18 -10.06
CA SER A 8 21.60 67.75 -10.88
C SER A 8 21.76 66.36 -11.57
N LEU A 9 22.98 65.84 -11.62
CA LEU A 9 23.22 64.54 -12.34
C LEU A 9 23.18 63.31 -11.50
N LYS A 10 23.10 63.45 -10.15
CA LYS A 10 23.10 62.29 -9.24
C LYS A 10 21.70 61.71 -8.95
N ASN A 11 20.62 62.46 -9.12
CA ASN A 11 19.26 62.05 -8.79
C ASN A 11 18.55 61.26 -9.91
N ASN A 12 19.00 61.35 -11.17
CA ASN A 12 18.31 60.61 -12.24
C ASN A 12 18.77 59.14 -12.38
N ASN A 13 20.01 58.82 -11.98
CA ASN A 13 20.48 57.45 -12.04
C ASN A 13 19.91 56.58 -10.93
N ASP A 14 19.75 57.11 -9.71
CA ASP A 14 19.21 56.33 -8.59
C ASP A 14 17.72 55.99 -8.77
N SER A 15 16.94 56.90 -9.38
CA SER A 15 15.54 56.65 -9.72
C SER A 15 15.38 55.55 -10.80
N PHE A 16 16.32 55.50 -11.77
CA PHE A 16 16.27 54.50 -12.84
C PHE A 16 16.69 53.09 -12.35
N TYR A 17 17.63 53.00 -11.40
CA TYR A 17 18.03 51.74 -10.77
C TYR A 17 16.95 51.22 -9.82
N MET A 18 16.30 52.07 -9.05
CA MET A 18 15.20 51.71 -8.16
C MET A 18 13.97 51.21 -8.95
N ALA A 19 13.65 51.83 -10.10
CA ALA A 19 12.56 51.37 -10.97
C ALA A 19 12.88 50.01 -11.61
N LYS A 20 14.11 49.78 -12.06
CA LYS A 20 14.52 48.46 -12.58
C LYS A 20 14.53 47.38 -11.52
N MET A 21 15.01 47.65 -10.31
CA MET A 21 14.94 46.70 -9.20
C MET A 21 13.50 46.37 -8.81
N ALA A 22 12.58 47.32 -8.79
CA ALA A 22 11.18 47.08 -8.49
C ALA A 22 10.50 46.17 -9.55
N VAL A 23 10.85 46.38 -10.84
CA VAL A 23 10.34 45.52 -11.92
C VAL A 23 10.88 44.09 -11.83
N TRP A 24 12.17 43.90 -11.51
CA TRP A 24 12.76 42.56 -11.30
C TRP A 24 12.21 41.86 -10.07
N LEU A 25 11.96 42.59 -8.96
CA LEU A 25 11.28 42.01 -7.77
C LEU A 25 9.84 41.61 -8.08
N ALA A 26 9.10 42.39 -8.86
CA ALA A 26 7.75 42.08 -9.28
C ALA A 26 7.72 40.84 -10.20
N VAL A 27 8.67 40.70 -11.12
CA VAL A 27 8.80 39.52 -12.01
C VAL A 27 9.20 38.27 -11.22
N LEU A 28 10.09 38.40 -10.23
CA LEU A 28 10.47 37.28 -9.35
C LEU A 28 9.31 36.84 -8.43
N LEU A 29 8.49 37.76 -7.95
CA LEU A 29 7.30 37.47 -7.15
C LEU A 29 6.19 36.82 -7.98
N THR A 30 6.04 37.19 -9.26
CA THR A 30 5.05 36.55 -10.16
C THR A 30 5.51 35.19 -10.66
N LEU A 31 6.82 34.95 -10.82
CA LEU A 31 7.37 33.61 -11.14
C LEU A 31 7.36 32.67 -9.92
N GLY A 32 7.49 33.22 -8.70
CA GLY A 32 7.39 32.42 -7.46
C GLY A 32 5.96 31.96 -7.11
N ALA A 33 4.93 32.63 -7.67
CA ALA A 33 3.52 32.25 -7.43
C ALA A 33 2.98 31.15 -8.36
N LEU A 34 3.79 30.67 -9.32
CA LEU A 34 3.40 29.64 -10.30
C LEU A 34 4.02 28.26 -10.02
N THR A 35 4.68 28.06 -8.89
CA THR A 35 4.96 26.71 -8.41
C THR A 35 3.73 26.19 -7.67
N GLU A 36 2.62 25.97 -8.36
CA GLU A 36 1.72 24.90 -7.96
C GLU A 36 2.58 23.64 -7.93
N THR A 37 2.90 23.17 -6.74
CA THR A 37 3.47 21.84 -6.55
C THR A 37 2.52 20.89 -7.27
N ALA A 38 2.92 20.37 -8.41
CA ALA A 38 2.16 19.36 -9.14
C ALA A 38 1.88 18.24 -8.13
N LYS A 39 0.64 18.18 -7.64
CA LYS A 39 0.21 17.13 -6.71
C LYS A 39 0.46 15.83 -7.45
N SER A 40 1.36 14.99 -6.94
CA SER A 40 1.64 13.70 -7.55
C SER A 40 0.32 12.93 -7.61
N LEU A 41 -0.18 12.73 -8.82
CA LEU A 41 -1.41 12.01 -9.08
C LEU A 41 -1.07 10.53 -9.26
N PHE A 42 -1.64 9.67 -8.42
CA PHE A 42 -1.50 8.23 -8.59
C PHE A 42 -2.50 7.70 -9.62
N TYR A 43 -2.12 6.65 -10.32
CA TYR A 43 -3.01 5.99 -11.27
C TYR A 43 -3.49 4.66 -10.72
N LEU A 44 -4.79 4.37 -10.98
CA LEU A 44 -5.41 3.08 -10.72
C LEU A 44 -5.49 2.35 -12.05
N ASP A 45 -4.77 1.26 -12.19
CA ASP A 45 -4.67 0.46 -13.39
C ASP A 45 -4.70 -1.04 -13.07
N MET A 46 -4.36 -1.89 -14.03
CA MET A 46 -4.31 -3.34 -13.84
C MET A 46 -3.00 -3.83 -13.20
N ALA A 47 -2.09 -2.94 -12.81
CA ALA A 47 -0.81 -3.23 -12.16
C ALA A 47 -0.07 -4.39 -12.85
N LEU A 48 0.22 -4.24 -14.15
CA LEU A 48 0.76 -5.33 -14.97
C LEU A 48 2.18 -5.76 -14.56
N ASP A 49 2.90 -4.90 -13.85
CA ASP A 49 4.24 -5.17 -13.32
C ASP A 49 4.23 -5.81 -11.91
N SER A 50 3.04 -6.15 -11.42
CA SER A 50 2.88 -6.78 -10.11
C SER A 50 3.40 -8.22 -10.08
N VAL A 51 4.06 -8.58 -8.97
CA VAL A 51 4.31 -9.96 -8.55
C VAL A 51 2.97 -10.54 -8.07
N ASP A 52 2.25 -11.17 -8.97
CA ASP A 52 0.86 -11.62 -8.78
C ASP A 52 0.73 -13.15 -8.71
N ASP A 53 1.80 -13.85 -8.28
CA ASP A 53 1.77 -15.32 -8.19
C ASP A 53 0.73 -15.80 -7.17
N ALA A 54 -0.30 -16.48 -7.66
CA ALA A 54 -1.33 -17.06 -6.81
C ALA A 54 -1.00 -18.51 -6.42
N TYR A 55 0.05 -19.11 -6.92
CA TYR A 55 0.51 -20.49 -6.65
C TYR A 55 -0.58 -21.55 -6.85
N ALA A 56 -1.51 -21.31 -7.77
CA ALA A 56 -2.62 -22.22 -8.00
C ALA A 56 -2.15 -23.54 -8.64
N GLY A 57 -2.32 -24.64 -7.89
CA GLY A 57 -1.94 -25.98 -8.34
C GLY A 57 -0.48 -26.37 -8.10
N CYS A 58 0.33 -25.50 -7.47
CA CYS A 58 1.72 -25.80 -7.16
C CYS A 58 2.11 -25.48 -5.70
N GLU A 59 1.14 -25.36 -4.81
CA GLU A 59 1.33 -24.93 -3.42
C GLU A 59 2.35 -25.78 -2.68
N ASP A 60 2.30 -27.10 -2.81
CA ASP A 60 3.16 -28.03 -2.05
C ASP A 60 4.63 -27.99 -2.54
N ASP A 61 4.84 -27.93 -3.85
CA ASP A 61 6.18 -27.82 -4.43
C ASP A 61 6.80 -26.47 -4.09
N MET A 62 6.01 -25.42 -4.18
CA MET A 62 6.45 -24.07 -3.83
C MET A 62 6.72 -23.97 -2.32
N GLU A 63 5.91 -24.59 -1.45
CA GLU A 63 6.18 -24.61 -0.01
C GLU A 63 7.52 -25.24 0.32
N ARG A 64 7.87 -26.36 -0.31
CA ARG A 64 9.20 -26.97 -0.14
C ARG A 64 10.29 -25.99 -0.51
N LYS A 65 10.23 -25.42 -1.71
CA LYS A 65 11.22 -24.46 -2.20
C LYS A 65 11.33 -23.23 -1.31
N VAL A 66 10.22 -22.67 -0.84
CA VAL A 66 10.23 -21.54 0.09
C VAL A 66 10.92 -21.88 1.39
N ARG A 67 10.66 -23.06 1.97
CA ARG A 67 11.24 -23.47 3.24
C ARG A 67 12.73 -23.80 3.15
N THR A 68 13.17 -24.43 2.04
CA THR A 68 14.55 -24.88 1.89
C THR A 68 15.46 -23.78 1.35
N ASP A 69 14.97 -22.95 0.43
CA ASP A 69 15.81 -22.05 -0.35
C ASP A 69 15.52 -20.58 0.00
N PHE A 70 14.29 -20.11 -0.21
CA PHE A 70 13.99 -18.68 -0.15
C PHE A 70 14.02 -18.12 1.27
N LEU A 71 13.30 -18.71 2.22
CA LEU A 71 13.23 -18.18 3.59
C LEU A 71 14.60 -18.09 4.27
N PRO A 72 15.47 -19.12 4.23
CA PRO A 72 16.83 -19.01 4.76
C PRO A 72 17.67 -17.92 4.07
N SER A 73 17.59 -17.87 2.72
CA SER A 73 18.33 -16.89 1.93
C SER A 73 17.89 -15.45 2.22
N GLU A 74 16.59 -15.17 2.24
CA GLU A 74 16.03 -13.85 2.52
C GLU A 74 16.36 -13.36 3.93
N LYS A 75 16.31 -14.23 4.94
CA LYS A 75 16.75 -13.90 6.30
C LYS A 75 18.24 -13.56 6.39
N ASN A 76 19.07 -14.18 5.55
CA ASN A 76 20.51 -13.90 5.54
C ASN A 76 20.86 -12.60 4.80
N GLN A 77 20.04 -12.21 3.81
CA GLN A 77 20.28 -11.05 2.95
C GLN A 77 19.67 -9.75 3.49
N ASP A 78 18.62 -9.84 4.32
CA ASP A 78 17.88 -8.69 4.82
C ASP A 78 17.76 -8.76 6.36
N THR A 79 18.48 -7.87 7.04
CA THR A 79 18.50 -7.79 8.50
C THR A 79 17.13 -7.39 9.06
N ASN A 80 16.41 -6.45 8.42
CA ASN A 80 15.10 -6.01 8.89
C ASN A 80 14.07 -7.13 8.75
N PHE A 81 14.07 -7.84 7.61
CA PHE A 81 13.24 -9.00 7.42
C PHE A 81 13.56 -10.10 8.44
N SER A 82 14.86 -10.40 8.68
CA SER A 82 15.30 -11.39 9.67
C SER A 82 14.83 -11.05 11.08
N LEU A 83 14.93 -9.79 11.50
CA LEU A 83 14.44 -9.32 12.80
C LEU A 83 12.92 -9.42 12.90
N ALA A 84 12.16 -8.96 11.90
CA ALA A 84 10.71 -9.05 11.88
C ALA A 84 10.23 -10.50 11.96
N TRP A 85 10.89 -11.41 11.22
CA TRP A 85 10.58 -12.84 11.26
C TRP A 85 10.87 -13.47 12.62
N SER A 86 11.94 -13.06 13.28
CA SER A 86 12.30 -13.53 14.63
C SER A 86 11.31 -13.05 15.70
N GLU A 87 10.85 -11.78 15.61
CA GLU A 87 9.80 -11.27 16.50
C GLU A 87 8.47 -11.99 16.26
N ALA A 88 8.13 -12.26 15.00
CA ALA A 88 6.93 -13.03 14.66
C ALA A 88 7.00 -14.47 15.21
N GLU A 89 8.17 -15.11 15.19
CA GLU A 89 8.37 -16.44 15.77
C GLU A 89 8.23 -16.43 17.29
N LYS A 90 8.76 -15.42 17.97
CA LYS A 90 8.57 -15.21 19.40
C LYS A 90 7.10 -15.06 19.74
N HIS A 91 6.38 -14.16 19.04
CA HIS A 91 4.94 -13.98 19.21
C HIS A 91 4.15 -15.26 18.97
N TYR A 92 4.50 -16.05 17.92
CA TYR A 92 3.89 -17.33 17.66
C TYR A 92 4.10 -18.29 18.84
N ASN A 93 5.31 -18.41 19.36
CA ASN A 93 5.62 -19.33 20.47
C ASN A 93 4.89 -18.96 21.76
N GLU A 94 4.69 -17.68 22.02
CA GLU A 94 3.97 -17.18 23.20
C GLU A 94 2.44 -17.41 23.08
N LYS A 95 1.86 -17.09 21.94
CA LYS A 95 0.39 -17.02 21.79
C LYS A 95 -0.21 -18.25 21.11
N TRP A 96 0.49 -18.84 20.13
CA TRP A 96 -0.10 -19.80 19.19
C TRP A 96 0.47 -21.21 19.28
N ARG A 97 1.59 -21.41 19.97
CA ARG A 97 2.18 -22.74 20.11
C ARG A 97 1.21 -23.72 20.77
N PRO A 98 0.96 -24.90 20.18
CA PRO A 98 0.06 -25.89 20.77
C PRO A 98 0.50 -26.27 22.18
N LYS A 99 -0.41 -26.24 23.14
CA LYS A 99 -0.19 -26.79 24.46
C LYS A 99 -0.31 -28.33 24.39
N ARG A 100 0.47 -29.04 25.23
CA ARG A 100 0.42 -30.53 25.28
C ARG A 100 -1.02 -31.04 25.42
N GLY A 101 -1.39 -31.99 24.57
CA GLY A 101 -2.70 -32.69 24.64
C GLY A 101 -3.90 -31.92 24.06
N LYS A 102 -3.70 -30.71 23.48
CA LYS A 102 -4.78 -29.97 22.81
C LYS A 102 -4.44 -29.75 21.32
N PRO A 103 -5.38 -30.03 20.38
CA PRO A 103 -5.18 -29.69 18.99
C PRO A 103 -5.06 -28.17 18.85
N PRO A 104 -4.32 -27.69 17.87
CA PRO A 104 -4.23 -26.25 17.65
C PRO A 104 -5.60 -25.68 17.24
N SER A 105 -6.11 -24.73 18.03
CA SER A 105 -7.36 -24.01 17.73
C SER A 105 -7.14 -22.89 16.71
N ARG A 106 -6.33 -23.14 15.68
CA ARG A 106 -5.97 -22.14 14.68
C ARG A 106 -6.22 -22.65 13.26
N THR A 107 -6.58 -21.73 12.39
CA THR A 107 -6.80 -22.02 10.96
C THR A 107 -5.49 -22.09 10.18
N LEU A 108 -4.54 -21.21 10.55
CA LEU A 108 -3.30 -20.99 9.83
C LEU A 108 -2.15 -21.85 10.36
N ALA A 109 -1.22 -22.22 9.48
CA ALA A 109 0.04 -22.84 9.84
C ALA A 109 0.97 -21.82 10.54
N LYS A 110 2.08 -22.30 11.15
CA LYS A 110 3.03 -21.45 11.87
C LYS A 110 3.51 -20.29 11.02
N GLU A 111 4.07 -20.56 9.86
CA GLU A 111 4.68 -19.56 8.99
C GLU A 111 3.65 -18.62 8.37
N GLU A 112 2.43 -19.07 8.16
CA GLU A 112 1.33 -18.22 7.71
C GLU A 112 0.93 -17.20 8.79
N ILE A 113 0.89 -17.61 10.06
CA ILE A 113 0.67 -16.69 11.20
C ILE A 113 1.82 -15.69 11.29
N MET A 114 3.06 -16.18 11.18
CA MET A 114 4.24 -15.34 11.23
C MET A 114 4.26 -14.33 10.09
N ALA A 115 3.89 -14.72 8.87
CA ALA A 115 3.85 -13.83 7.72
C ALA A 115 2.82 -12.70 7.90
N VAL A 116 1.62 -13.00 8.43
CA VAL A 116 0.63 -11.96 8.77
C VAL A 116 1.20 -11.00 9.81
N TYR A 117 1.86 -11.52 10.85
CA TYR A 117 2.49 -10.68 11.87
C TYR A 117 3.60 -9.80 11.31
N VAL A 118 4.52 -10.36 10.47
CA VAL A 118 5.59 -9.60 9.80
C VAL A 118 5.03 -8.47 8.93
N TYR A 119 3.97 -8.77 8.15
CA TYR A 119 3.35 -7.77 7.30
C TYR A 119 2.73 -6.62 8.10
N THR A 120 2.18 -6.90 9.27
CA THR A 120 1.44 -5.92 10.08
C THR A 120 2.28 -5.25 11.17
N THR A 121 3.53 -5.69 11.39
CA THR A 121 4.41 -5.07 12.41
C THR A 121 4.95 -3.71 11.97
N ASP A 122 5.10 -2.81 12.92
CA ASP A 122 5.65 -1.47 12.72
C ASP A 122 7.14 -1.35 13.13
N LYS A 123 7.70 -2.39 13.78
CA LYS A 123 9.11 -2.41 14.24
C LYS A 123 9.69 -3.82 14.29
N PRO A 124 10.61 -4.13 13.37
CA PRO A 124 10.99 -3.36 12.18
C PRO A 124 9.89 -3.39 11.12
N GLU A 125 9.70 -2.28 10.43
CA GLU A 125 8.69 -2.15 9.38
C GLU A 125 9.21 -2.76 8.07
N VAL A 126 8.51 -3.76 7.54
CA VAL A 126 8.87 -4.48 6.30
C VAL A 126 7.89 -4.19 5.17
N TYR A 127 6.61 -3.91 5.50
CA TYR A 127 5.53 -3.84 4.50
C TYR A 127 5.70 -2.77 3.42
N PRO A 128 6.31 -1.58 3.62
CA PRO A 128 6.42 -0.59 2.57
C PRO A 128 7.32 -1.05 1.43
N GLU A 129 8.53 -1.53 1.78
CA GLU A 129 9.49 -2.06 0.80
C GLU A 129 8.97 -3.33 0.13
N PHE A 130 8.38 -4.23 0.91
CA PHE A 130 7.72 -5.43 0.39
C PHE A 130 6.62 -5.09 -0.62
N ASN A 131 5.72 -4.16 -0.29
CA ASN A 131 4.62 -3.79 -1.18
C ASN A 131 5.10 -3.07 -2.45
N ASP A 132 6.15 -2.26 -2.35
CA ASP A 132 6.78 -1.65 -3.51
C ASP A 132 7.37 -2.74 -4.43
N ALA A 133 8.14 -3.68 -3.88
CA ALA A 133 8.68 -4.81 -4.62
C ALA A 133 7.57 -5.67 -5.27
N VAL A 134 6.50 -5.98 -4.54
CA VAL A 134 5.35 -6.73 -5.08
C VAL A 134 4.70 -5.98 -6.24
N ARG A 135 4.58 -4.64 -6.16
CA ARG A 135 3.93 -3.84 -7.20
C ARG A 135 4.76 -3.72 -8.48
N THR A 136 6.09 -3.77 -8.40
CA THR A 136 6.98 -3.33 -9.49
C THR A 136 7.94 -4.38 -10.03
N GLN A 137 8.17 -5.50 -9.32
CA GLN A 137 9.27 -6.41 -9.63
C GLN A 137 8.88 -7.69 -10.40
N LYS A 138 7.81 -7.66 -11.18
CA LYS A 138 7.41 -8.81 -12.01
C LYS A 138 8.54 -9.30 -12.92
N VAL A 139 9.21 -8.39 -13.62
CA VAL A 139 10.28 -8.73 -14.57
C VAL A 139 11.46 -9.39 -13.87
N THR A 140 11.76 -8.97 -12.65
CA THR A 140 12.85 -9.50 -11.82
C THR A 140 12.40 -10.56 -10.80
N TYR A 141 11.18 -11.08 -10.92
CA TYR A 141 10.61 -12.05 -9.98
C TYR A 141 11.50 -13.27 -9.74
N LYS A 142 12.13 -13.79 -10.80
CA LYS A 142 13.01 -14.97 -10.70
C LYS A 142 14.43 -14.66 -10.23
N THR A 143 14.87 -13.40 -10.27
CA THR A 143 16.29 -13.05 -10.14
C THR A 143 16.60 -12.09 -8.99
N ALA A 144 15.79 -11.09 -8.76
CA ALA A 144 16.06 -10.02 -7.79
C ALA A 144 14.95 -9.76 -6.76
N PHE A 145 13.78 -10.37 -6.91
CA PHE A 145 12.72 -10.27 -5.89
C PHE A 145 13.15 -10.99 -4.61
N ARG A 146 13.10 -10.29 -3.46
CA ARG A 146 13.69 -10.76 -2.20
C ARG A 146 12.67 -11.11 -1.12
N TYR A 147 11.41 -11.30 -1.48
CA TYR A 147 10.31 -11.51 -0.54
C TYR A 147 9.43 -12.71 -0.93
N HIS A 148 10.01 -13.74 -1.57
CA HIS A 148 9.26 -14.93 -2.00
C HIS A 148 8.56 -15.62 -0.82
N ALA A 149 9.25 -15.73 0.33
CA ALA A 149 8.72 -16.38 1.50
C ALA A 149 7.52 -15.61 2.08
N LEU A 150 7.66 -14.30 2.25
CA LEU A 150 6.57 -13.46 2.78
C LEU A 150 5.37 -13.48 1.83
N HIS A 151 5.60 -13.30 0.53
CA HIS A 151 4.57 -13.33 -0.52
C HIS A 151 3.80 -14.66 -0.52
N PHE A 152 4.53 -15.77 -0.48
CA PHE A 152 3.94 -17.12 -0.50
C PHE A 152 3.07 -17.37 0.74
N PHE A 153 3.62 -17.16 1.95
CA PHE A 153 2.88 -17.46 3.17
C PHE A 153 1.70 -16.51 3.38
N LEU A 154 1.78 -15.23 3.00
CA LEU A 154 0.63 -14.33 3.00
C LEU A 154 -0.46 -14.80 2.03
N THR A 155 -0.08 -15.16 0.80
CA THR A 155 -1.03 -15.67 -0.20
C THR A 155 -1.75 -16.91 0.32
N ARG A 156 -1.03 -17.85 0.93
CA ARG A 156 -1.65 -19.06 1.52
C ARG A 156 -2.55 -18.74 2.72
N ALA A 157 -2.11 -17.82 3.58
CA ALA A 157 -2.91 -17.38 4.72
C ALA A 157 -4.27 -16.83 4.26
N LEU A 158 -4.28 -15.94 3.28
CA LEU A 158 -5.52 -15.35 2.74
C LEU A 158 -6.43 -16.40 2.11
N LYS A 159 -5.88 -17.33 1.30
CA LYS A 159 -6.64 -18.43 0.71
C LYS A 159 -7.29 -19.32 1.79
N ARG A 160 -6.56 -19.71 2.84
CA ARG A 160 -7.08 -20.55 3.92
C ARG A 160 -8.15 -19.86 4.74
N LEU A 161 -7.96 -18.59 5.07
CA LEU A 161 -8.96 -17.79 5.79
C LEU A 161 -10.21 -17.58 4.93
N GLY A 162 -10.03 -17.29 3.64
CA GLY A 162 -11.12 -17.13 2.68
C GLY A 162 -11.94 -18.42 2.47
N ALA A 163 -11.29 -19.58 2.40
CA ALA A 163 -11.95 -20.87 2.21
C ALA A 163 -12.85 -21.28 3.38
N ARG A 164 -12.56 -20.83 4.61
CA ARG A 164 -13.38 -21.13 5.80
C ARG A 164 -14.64 -20.29 5.93
N ARG A 165 -14.74 -19.19 5.20
CA ARG A 165 -15.96 -18.36 5.24
C ARG A 165 -17.11 -19.11 4.54
N GLY A 166 -18.24 -19.23 5.24
CA GLY A 166 -19.47 -19.78 4.67
C GLY A 166 -19.95 -18.98 3.46
N ALA A 167 -20.81 -19.59 2.63
CA ALA A 167 -21.29 -18.96 1.38
C ALA A 167 -21.89 -17.57 1.59
N LEU A 168 -22.54 -17.33 2.74
CA LEU A 168 -23.16 -16.02 3.08
C LEU A 168 -22.16 -14.97 3.57
N GLN A 169 -20.97 -15.36 4.03
CA GLN A 169 -19.95 -14.46 4.57
C GLN A 169 -18.75 -14.29 3.64
N ARG A 170 -18.93 -14.58 2.36
CA ARG A 170 -17.82 -14.53 1.39
C ARG A 170 -17.37 -13.14 1.02
N TRP A 171 -18.20 -12.12 1.23
CA TRP A 171 -17.89 -10.72 0.96
C TRP A 171 -17.47 -10.01 2.24
N LEU A 172 -16.41 -9.22 2.14
CA LEU A 172 -16.00 -8.29 3.18
C LEU A 172 -15.97 -6.89 2.59
N THR A 173 -16.39 -5.89 3.37
CA THR A 173 -16.21 -4.49 3.01
C THR A 173 -15.12 -3.90 3.89
N GLY A 174 -14.01 -3.55 3.25
CA GLY A 174 -12.89 -2.88 3.89
C GLY A 174 -12.85 -1.40 3.54
N TYR A 175 -12.37 -0.59 4.45
CA TYR A 175 -12.24 0.87 4.33
C TYR A 175 -10.77 1.27 4.45
N ARG A 176 -10.27 2.05 3.47
CA ARG A 176 -8.87 2.49 3.45
C ARG A 176 -8.78 3.98 3.20
N ARG A 177 -7.90 4.67 3.94
CA ARG A 177 -7.51 6.07 3.71
C ARG A 177 -6.13 6.13 3.09
N VAL A 178 -5.90 7.11 2.22
CA VAL A 178 -4.59 7.39 1.61
C VAL A 178 -4.38 8.90 1.52
N ASP A 179 -3.23 9.37 1.97
CA ASP A 179 -2.82 10.77 1.84
C ASP A 179 -2.22 11.06 0.45
N GLY A 180 -3.01 10.85 -0.57
CA GLY A 180 -2.65 11.07 -1.98
C GLY A 180 -3.89 11.13 -2.85
N TYR A 181 -3.79 11.80 -4.02
CA TYR A 181 -4.87 11.86 -4.98
C TYR A 181 -4.66 10.81 -6.08
N PHE A 182 -5.76 10.24 -6.54
CA PHE A 182 -5.79 9.28 -7.63
C PHE A 182 -6.57 9.84 -8.83
N SER A 183 -6.16 9.43 -10.06
CA SER A 183 -6.91 9.76 -11.26
C SER A 183 -8.35 9.25 -11.15
N GLN A 184 -9.29 10.10 -11.56
CA GLN A 184 -10.72 9.80 -11.49
C GLN A 184 -11.27 9.30 -12.83
N ASP A 185 -10.42 9.19 -13.87
CA ASP A 185 -10.81 8.70 -15.21
C ASP A 185 -10.92 7.17 -15.27
N VAL A 186 -11.31 6.57 -14.13
CA VAL A 186 -11.34 5.12 -13.93
C VAL A 186 -12.75 4.59 -13.60
N LEU A 187 -13.77 5.44 -13.65
CA LEU A 187 -15.14 5.00 -13.40
C LEU A 187 -15.53 3.91 -14.40
N ASN A 188 -16.10 2.81 -13.89
CA ASN A 188 -16.41 1.60 -14.63
C ASN A 188 -15.22 0.80 -15.18
N GLN A 189 -13.99 1.25 -14.97
CA GLN A 189 -12.77 0.51 -15.34
C GLN A 189 -12.48 -0.62 -14.33
N GLN A 190 -11.71 -1.59 -14.80
CA GLN A 190 -11.12 -2.61 -13.94
C GLN A 190 -9.74 -2.17 -13.46
N ILE A 191 -9.45 -2.45 -12.19
CA ILE A 191 -8.17 -2.13 -11.56
C ILE A 191 -7.71 -3.26 -10.65
N ARG A 192 -6.40 -3.29 -10.33
CA ARG A 192 -5.82 -4.06 -9.24
C ARG A 192 -4.99 -3.13 -8.36
N PHE A 193 -4.87 -3.43 -7.07
CA PHE A 193 -3.91 -2.70 -6.23
C PHE A 193 -2.45 -3.06 -6.58
N GLY A 194 -2.22 -4.28 -7.05
CA GLY A 194 -0.90 -4.77 -7.46
C GLY A 194 0.08 -5.01 -6.33
N SER A 195 -0.34 -4.80 -5.09
CA SER A 195 0.36 -5.17 -3.85
C SER A 195 -0.65 -5.66 -2.83
N PHE A 196 -0.18 -6.27 -1.74
CA PHE A 196 -1.06 -6.58 -0.61
C PHE A 196 -1.62 -5.27 -0.05
N THR A 197 -2.92 -5.21 0.19
CA THR A 197 -3.59 -3.97 0.55
C THR A 197 -4.40 -4.14 1.83
N SER A 198 -3.98 -3.42 2.88
CA SER A 198 -4.68 -3.35 4.16
C SER A 198 -5.87 -2.41 4.08
N SER A 199 -6.99 -2.84 4.68
CA SER A 199 -8.18 -2.03 4.91
C SER A 199 -8.80 -2.41 6.26
N SER A 200 -9.68 -1.59 6.81
CA SER A 200 -10.33 -1.84 8.12
C SER A 200 -11.79 -2.19 7.96
N LEU A 201 -12.29 -3.17 8.72
CA LEU A 201 -13.73 -3.44 8.85
C LEU A 201 -14.48 -2.36 9.63
N LEU A 202 -13.77 -1.53 10.39
CA LEU A 202 -14.35 -0.56 11.31
C LEU A 202 -14.62 0.81 10.67
N GLY A 203 -14.66 0.90 9.35
CA GLY A 203 -14.87 2.14 8.63
C GLY A 203 -13.59 2.98 8.49
N TYR A 204 -13.76 4.24 8.09
CA TYR A 204 -12.66 5.18 7.84
C TYR A 204 -12.11 5.77 9.14
N ARG A 205 -11.29 5.01 9.84
CA ARG A 205 -10.66 5.43 11.10
C ARG A 205 -9.36 6.20 10.90
N ARG A 206 -8.93 6.93 11.94
CA ARG A 206 -7.62 7.58 12.08
C ARG A 206 -7.25 8.53 10.93
N PRO A 207 -8.06 9.58 10.65
CA PRO A 207 -7.75 10.53 9.58
C PRO A 207 -6.38 11.22 9.78
N HIS A 208 -6.00 11.51 11.03
CA HIS A 208 -4.71 12.14 11.35
C HIS A 208 -3.50 11.27 11.00
N ARG A 209 -3.66 9.93 10.92
CA ARG A 209 -2.57 9.01 10.59
C ARG A 209 -2.51 8.72 9.09
N PHE A 210 -3.64 8.58 8.42
CA PHE A 210 -3.72 8.06 7.06
C PHE A 210 -4.20 9.10 6.04
N GLY A 211 -4.43 10.35 6.48
CA GLY A 211 -4.89 11.43 5.64
C GLY A 211 -6.37 11.37 5.29
N ASP A 212 -6.82 12.34 4.51
CA ASP A 212 -8.22 12.50 4.11
C ASP A 212 -8.40 12.92 2.63
N LYS A 213 -7.33 12.80 1.82
CA LYS A 213 -7.40 13.09 0.38
C LYS A 213 -8.23 12.05 -0.36
N THR A 214 -7.87 10.78 -0.24
CA THR A 214 -8.59 9.70 -0.91
C THR A 214 -9.00 8.60 0.05
N CYS A 215 -10.23 8.14 -0.09
CA CYS A 215 -10.77 6.98 0.59
C CYS A 215 -11.20 5.91 -0.41
N PHE A 216 -11.05 4.65 0.00
CA PHE A 216 -11.55 3.48 -0.73
C PHE A 216 -12.53 2.71 0.13
N GLU A 217 -13.73 2.46 -0.39
CA GLU A 217 -14.69 1.47 0.12
C GLU A 217 -14.57 0.25 -0.78
N ILE A 218 -14.08 -0.87 -0.24
CA ILE A 218 -13.62 -2.01 -1.02
C ILE A 218 -14.45 -3.24 -0.66
N SER A 219 -15.33 -3.66 -1.56
CA SER A 219 -16.05 -4.93 -1.45
C SER A 219 -15.17 -6.03 -2.05
N THR A 220 -14.48 -6.78 -1.18
CA THR A 220 -13.53 -7.83 -1.57
C THR A 220 -14.11 -9.24 -1.42
N ARG A 221 -13.71 -10.12 -2.31
CA ARG A 221 -14.06 -11.54 -2.35
C ARG A 221 -12.89 -12.44 -1.99
N LEU A 222 -11.66 -12.03 -2.36
CA LEU A 222 -10.43 -12.80 -2.14
C LEU A 222 -9.64 -12.30 -0.92
N GLY A 223 -9.90 -11.08 -0.44
CA GLY A 223 -9.33 -10.58 0.80
C GLY A 223 -9.80 -11.37 2.01
N ALA A 224 -9.10 -11.30 3.12
CA ALA A 224 -9.43 -12.00 4.36
C ALA A 224 -9.24 -11.13 5.59
N ASP A 225 -10.09 -11.34 6.61
CA ASP A 225 -9.91 -10.79 7.94
C ASP A 225 -8.70 -11.48 8.60
N VAL A 226 -7.67 -10.69 8.87
CA VAL A 226 -6.40 -11.12 9.50
C VAL A 226 -6.27 -10.65 10.94
N SER A 227 -7.28 -9.99 11.51
CA SER A 227 -7.25 -9.35 12.83
C SER A 227 -6.75 -10.28 13.93
N LEU A 228 -7.19 -11.54 13.91
CA LEU A 228 -6.78 -12.54 14.92
C LEU A 228 -5.26 -12.76 14.96
N TYR A 229 -4.57 -12.62 13.84
CA TYR A 229 -3.15 -12.92 13.65
C TYR A 229 -2.27 -11.67 13.48
N SER A 230 -2.90 -10.51 13.23
CA SER A 230 -2.25 -9.22 13.06
C SER A 230 -1.58 -8.73 14.35
N LYS A 231 -0.53 -7.93 14.21
CA LYS A 231 0.16 -7.24 15.32
C LYS A 231 -0.81 -6.38 16.13
N PHE A 232 -1.73 -5.69 15.47
CA PHE A 232 -2.66 -4.74 16.09
C PHE A 232 -4.01 -5.36 16.47
N GLY A 233 -4.27 -6.60 16.06
CA GLY A 233 -5.47 -7.32 16.43
C GLY A 233 -6.77 -6.61 16.06
N GLU A 234 -7.77 -6.74 16.91
CA GLU A 234 -9.11 -6.14 16.73
C GLU A 234 -9.10 -4.61 16.72
N SER A 235 -8.02 -3.97 17.19
CA SER A 235 -7.97 -2.49 17.21
C SER A 235 -7.93 -1.89 15.81
N GLU A 236 -7.45 -2.61 14.82
CA GLU A 236 -7.49 -2.22 13.41
C GLU A 236 -8.53 -3.03 12.60
N ALA A 237 -8.94 -4.19 13.11
CA ALA A 237 -9.87 -5.12 12.45
C ALA A 237 -9.55 -5.24 10.96
N GLU A 238 -8.31 -5.70 10.70
CA GLU A 238 -7.68 -5.60 9.40
C GLU A 238 -8.17 -6.65 8.43
N VAL A 239 -8.59 -6.20 7.24
CA VAL A 239 -8.78 -7.05 6.06
C VAL A 239 -7.60 -6.84 5.13
N LEU A 240 -6.92 -7.93 4.79
CA LEU A 240 -5.83 -7.93 3.83
C LEU A 240 -6.29 -8.47 2.48
N ILE A 241 -6.04 -7.70 1.42
CA ILE A 241 -6.46 -7.97 0.05
C ILE A 241 -5.22 -8.38 -0.76
N PRO A 242 -5.28 -9.50 -1.53
CA PRO A 242 -4.14 -9.98 -2.32
C PRO A 242 -3.91 -9.13 -3.59
N PRO A 243 -2.66 -9.09 -4.13
CA PRO A 243 -2.30 -8.29 -5.30
C PRO A 243 -3.02 -8.67 -6.59
N TYR A 244 -3.50 -9.90 -6.70
CA TYR A 244 -4.10 -10.46 -7.90
C TYR A 244 -5.63 -10.31 -7.97
N GLU A 245 -6.31 -9.75 -6.96
CA GLU A 245 -7.76 -9.52 -7.01
C GLU A 245 -8.09 -8.37 -7.95
N VAL A 246 -9.03 -8.62 -8.89
CA VAL A 246 -9.50 -7.62 -9.85
C VAL A 246 -10.78 -6.97 -9.35
N PHE A 247 -10.80 -5.64 -9.33
CA PHE A 247 -11.93 -4.82 -8.92
C PHE A 247 -12.49 -4.02 -10.09
N LYS A 248 -13.77 -3.69 -10.04
CA LYS A 248 -14.41 -2.67 -10.86
C LYS A 248 -14.63 -1.42 -10.00
N VAL A 249 -14.28 -0.24 -10.53
CA VAL A 249 -14.64 1.04 -9.93
C VAL A 249 -16.09 1.32 -10.21
N THR A 250 -16.96 1.23 -9.20
CA THR A 250 -18.42 1.35 -9.38
C THR A 250 -18.93 2.75 -9.10
N GLN A 251 -18.24 3.51 -8.22
CA GLN A 251 -18.60 4.89 -7.91
C GLN A 251 -17.36 5.72 -7.57
N ILE A 252 -17.42 7.00 -7.89
CA ILE A 252 -16.47 8.02 -7.44
C ILE A 252 -17.32 9.17 -6.87
N LYS A 253 -17.12 9.49 -5.58
CA LYS A 253 -17.83 10.57 -4.89
C LYS A 253 -16.84 11.64 -4.47
N ARG A 254 -17.23 12.92 -4.53
CA ARG A 254 -16.40 14.08 -4.18
C ARG A 254 -17.01 14.83 -3.01
N ARG A 255 -16.16 15.26 -2.08
CA ARG A 255 -16.59 16.07 -0.93
C ARG A 255 -17.19 17.40 -1.38
N SER A 256 -16.77 17.95 -2.53
CA SER A 256 -17.40 19.12 -3.14
C SER A 256 -18.87 18.94 -3.51
N GLU A 257 -19.30 17.70 -3.71
CA GLU A 257 -20.69 17.34 -4.05
C GLU A 257 -21.47 16.85 -2.80
N GLN A 258 -20.76 16.31 -1.81
CA GLN A 258 -21.32 15.77 -0.58
C GLN A 258 -20.36 16.01 0.59
N GLU A 259 -20.57 17.08 1.37
CA GLU A 259 -19.70 17.53 2.45
C GLU A 259 -19.44 16.50 3.56
N SER A 260 -20.40 15.59 3.79
CA SER A 260 -20.29 14.55 4.82
C SER A 260 -19.32 13.41 4.50
N LEU A 261 -18.66 13.43 3.33
CA LEU A 261 -17.70 12.38 2.97
C LEU A 261 -16.44 12.43 3.83
N PRO A 262 -15.89 11.25 4.18
CA PRO A 262 -14.73 11.14 5.05
C PRO A 262 -13.41 11.62 4.41
N CYS A 263 -13.36 11.73 3.07
CA CYS A 263 -12.22 12.17 2.27
C CYS A 263 -12.68 13.08 1.14
N ASP A 264 -11.73 13.82 0.54
CA ASP A 264 -12.03 14.68 -0.62
C ASP A 264 -12.59 13.88 -1.79
N VAL A 265 -12.07 12.66 -1.99
CA VAL A 265 -12.57 11.70 -2.99
C VAL A 265 -12.77 10.33 -2.35
N VAL A 266 -13.90 9.70 -2.62
CA VAL A 266 -14.21 8.33 -2.19
C VAL A 266 -14.45 7.46 -3.41
N PHE A 267 -13.62 6.43 -3.58
CA PHE A 267 -13.80 5.39 -4.60
C PHE A 267 -14.53 4.20 -3.99
N LYS A 268 -15.56 3.68 -4.69
CA LYS A 268 -16.16 2.39 -4.38
C LYS A 268 -15.69 1.34 -5.37
N LEU A 269 -15.14 0.27 -4.82
CA LEU A 269 -14.56 -0.83 -5.57
C LEU A 269 -15.33 -2.11 -5.26
N GLU A 270 -15.74 -2.82 -6.29
CA GLU A 270 -16.35 -4.16 -6.18
C GLU A 270 -15.46 -5.20 -6.84
N SER A 271 -15.17 -6.27 -6.10
CA SER A 271 -14.46 -7.42 -6.66
C SER A 271 -15.23 -8.02 -7.85
N THR A 272 -14.52 -8.25 -8.93
CA THR A 272 -15.06 -9.00 -10.08
C THR A 272 -15.09 -10.51 -9.83
N GLN A 273 -14.64 -10.96 -8.64
CA GLN A 273 -14.43 -12.36 -8.26
C GLN A 273 -13.36 -13.08 -9.10
N LYS A 274 -12.64 -12.33 -9.93
CA LYS A 274 -11.55 -12.85 -10.76
C LYS A 274 -10.20 -12.59 -10.09
N ALA A 275 -9.34 -13.59 -10.14
CA ALA A 275 -7.92 -13.45 -9.88
C ALA A 275 -7.18 -13.32 -11.22
N LEU A 276 -6.29 -12.36 -11.33
CA LEU A 276 -5.35 -12.26 -12.45
C LEU A 276 -3.95 -12.55 -11.91
N SER A 277 -3.44 -13.74 -12.22
CA SER A 277 -2.13 -14.21 -11.80
C SER A 277 -1.32 -14.60 -13.04
N ASN A 278 -0.50 -13.64 -13.53
CA ASN A 278 0.33 -13.84 -14.71
C ASN A 278 1.59 -14.68 -14.41
N LEU A 279 2.01 -14.68 -13.15
CA LEU A 279 3.19 -15.37 -12.65
C LEU A 279 2.87 -16.74 -12.02
N ASN A 280 1.67 -17.23 -12.19
CA ASN A 280 1.23 -18.46 -11.50
C ASN A 280 2.24 -19.60 -11.64
N CYS A 281 2.81 -20.05 -10.53
CA CYS A 281 3.84 -21.08 -10.47
C CYS A 281 5.13 -20.80 -11.28
N ALA A 282 5.46 -19.55 -11.55
CA ALA A 282 6.59 -19.18 -12.42
C ALA A 282 7.97 -19.55 -11.85
N LEU A 283 8.08 -19.92 -10.59
CA LEU A 283 9.35 -20.30 -9.93
C LEU A 283 9.65 -21.81 -9.93
N LEU A 284 8.75 -22.61 -10.48
CA LEU A 284 8.87 -24.06 -10.57
C LEU A 284 9.19 -24.52 -11.97
#